data_7718f123a58f87cfe336e50d86079f97
#
_entry.id   7718f123a58f87cfe336e50d86079f97
#
_cell.length_a   1.000
_cell.length_b   1.000
_cell.length_c   1.000
_cell.angle_alpha   90.00
_cell.angle_beta   90.00
_cell.angle_gamma   90.00
#
_symmetry.space_group_name_H-M   'P 1'
#
loop_
_entity.id
_entity.type
_entity.pdbx_description
1 polymer ?
#
loop_
_entity_poly.entity_id
_entity_poly.type
_entity_poly.pdbx_seq_one_letter_code
_entity_poly.pdbx_strand_id
1 'polypeptide(L)'
;MKRNGTGAQAGRIARAICLLALLLPVAAFSSDRVPKPVIEIANPGKCVEDTATMRREHPDLLLHQRDETMHQGIRTKKYSLKACVACHASKKTGSVLGKNGFCQSCHEYAAVKIDCFSCHEPRPKLASGGQQ
;
A
#
# COMPACT_ATOMS: atom_id res chain seq x y z
N MET A 1 21.31 67.82 -28.37
CA MET A 1 20.71 66.48 -28.66
C MET A 1 20.74 65.64 -27.42
N LYS A 2 19.57 65.45 -26.72
CA LYS A 2 19.43 64.60 -25.53
C LYS A 2 19.11 63.15 -26.01
N ARG A 3 20.04 62.21 -25.80
CA ARG A 3 19.80 60.78 -26.06
C ARG A 3 18.95 60.22 -24.94
N ASN A 4 17.74 59.82 -25.26
CA ASN A 4 16.78 59.28 -24.35
C ASN A 4 17.24 57.93 -23.77
N GLY A 5 17.38 57.87 -22.45
CA GLY A 5 17.83 56.70 -21.70
C GLY A 5 16.78 55.59 -21.52
N THR A 6 15.88 55.42 -22.48
CA THR A 6 14.75 54.45 -22.37
C THR A 6 15.19 53.00 -22.59
N GLY A 7 16.27 52.70 -23.30
CA GLY A 7 16.73 51.36 -23.59
C GLY A 7 17.33 50.61 -22.39
N ALA A 8 18.05 51.37 -21.50
CA ALA A 8 18.66 50.78 -20.34
C ALA A 8 17.70 50.39 -19.21
N GLN A 9 16.58 51.11 -19.11
CA GLN A 9 15.51 50.79 -18.14
C GLN A 9 14.68 49.59 -18.59
N ALA A 10 14.39 49.47 -19.85
CA ALA A 10 13.66 48.32 -20.39
C ALA A 10 14.43 47.00 -20.17
N GLY A 11 15.74 47.01 -20.36
CA GLY A 11 16.57 45.83 -20.12
C GLY A 11 16.67 45.42 -18.65
N ARG A 12 16.63 46.39 -17.73
CA ARG A 12 16.61 46.12 -16.28
C ARG A 12 15.31 45.52 -15.81
N ILE A 13 14.21 46.02 -16.31
CA ILE A 13 12.84 45.49 -16.01
C ILE A 13 12.69 44.07 -16.55
N ALA A 14 13.12 43.82 -17.81
CA ALA A 14 13.07 42.48 -18.38
C ALA A 14 13.89 41.46 -17.59
N ARG A 15 15.11 41.82 -17.12
CA ARG A 15 15.93 40.97 -16.27
C ARG A 15 15.29 40.70 -14.91
N ALA A 16 14.68 41.70 -14.31
CA ALA A 16 13.98 41.53 -13.02
C ALA A 16 12.77 40.59 -13.15
N ILE A 17 12.01 40.69 -14.24
CA ILE A 17 10.87 39.81 -14.51
C ILE A 17 11.34 38.38 -14.75
N CYS A 18 12.43 38.16 -15.52
CA CYS A 18 12.97 36.81 -15.72
C CYS A 18 13.49 36.20 -14.40
N LEU A 19 14.13 36.95 -13.53
CA LEU A 19 14.59 36.48 -12.24
C LEU A 19 13.43 36.18 -11.29
N LEU A 20 12.38 36.98 -11.33
CA LEU A 20 11.15 36.74 -10.53
C LEU A 20 10.39 35.51 -11.02
N ALA A 21 10.38 35.24 -12.32
CA ALA A 21 9.75 34.04 -12.90
C ALA A 21 10.51 32.76 -12.53
N LEU A 22 11.83 32.82 -12.33
CA LEU A 22 12.64 31.69 -11.89
C LEU A 22 12.46 31.38 -10.37
N LEU A 23 11.94 32.34 -9.61
CA LEU A 23 11.65 32.18 -8.18
C LEU A 23 10.22 31.70 -7.89
N LEU A 24 9.39 31.57 -8.92
CA LEU A 24 8.08 30.93 -8.73
C LEU A 24 8.31 29.48 -8.29
N PRO A 25 7.86 29.10 -7.07
CA PRO A 25 7.93 27.71 -6.68
C PRO A 25 7.12 26.95 -7.73
N VAL A 26 7.76 26.02 -8.43
CA VAL A 26 7.05 24.97 -9.13
C VAL A 26 6.26 24.28 -8.04
N ALA A 27 5.02 24.68 -7.88
CA ALA A 27 4.08 23.94 -7.07
C ALA A 27 4.10 22.54 -7.64
N ALA A 28 4.92 21.66 -7.03
CA ALA A 28 4.91 20.26 -7.33
C ALA A 28 3.48 19.83 -7.03
N PHE A 29 2.66 19.77 -8.06
CA PHE A 29 1.39 19.08 -8.00
C PHE A 29 1.73 17.64 -7.66
N SER A 30 1.83 17.37 -6.36
CA SER A 30 1.80 16.02 -5.83
C SER A 30 0.40 15.51 -6.11
N SER A 31 0.11 15.27 -7.39
CA SER A 31 -1.07 14.51 -7.74
C SER A 31 -0.91 13.12 -7.12
N ASP A 32 -2.01 12.52 -6.70
CA ASP A 32 -2.08 11.11 -6.29
C ASP A 32 -1.64 10.23 -7.47
N ARG A 33 -0.32 10.24 -7.79
CA ARG A 33 0.26 9.52 -8.93
C ARG A 33 0.18 8.02 -8.75
N VAL A 34 0.10 7.58 -7.51
CA VAL A 34 -0.07 6.17 -7.18
C VAL A 34 -1.50 5.98 -6.69
N PRO A 35 -2.35 5.31 -7.46
CA PRO A 35 -3.71 5.05 -7.05
C PRO A 35 -3.71 4.21 -5.77
N LYS A 36 -4.49 4.64 -4.78
CA LYS A 36 -4.67 3.88 -3.55
C LYS A 36 -5.20 2.48 -3.86
N PRO A 37 -4.75 1.45 -3.14
CA PRO A 37 -5.21 0.10 -3.39
C PRO A 37 -6.71 -0.03 -3.17
N VAL A 38 -7.40 -0.65 -4.13
CA VAL A 38 -8.79 -1.07 -3.96
C VAL A 38 -8.77 -2.46 -3.35
N ILE A 39 -9.26 -2.57 -2.13
CA ILE A 39 -9.23 -3.81 -1.36
C ILE A 39 -10.64 -4.42 -1.34
N GLU A 40 -10.78 -5.62 -1.87
CA GLU A 40 -12.00 -6.41 -1.69
C GLU A 40 -11.95 -7.12 -0.33
N ILE A 41 -12.98 -6.89 0.48
CA ILE A 41 -13.16 -7.61 1.76
C ILE A 41 -14.31 -8.60 1.57
N ALA A 42 -13.97 -9.87 1.53
CA ALA A 42 -14.97 -10.93 1.31
C ALA A 42 -15.93 -11.10 2.49
N ASN A 43 -15.40 -11.04 3.70
CA ASN A 43 -16.14 -11.20 4.93
C ASN A 43 -15.97 -9.95 5.80
N PRO A 44 -16.81 -8.92 5.58
CA PRO A 44 -16.76 -7.74 6.43
C PRO A 44 -17.15 -8.16 7.85
N GLY A 45 -16.25 -7.97 8.78
CA GLY A 45 -16.44 -8.33 10.16
C GLY A 45 -15.39 -7.66 11.04
N LYS A 46 -15.38 -8.04 12.31
CA LYS A 46 -14.42 -7.53 13.25
C LYS A 46 -13.05 -8.17 12.96
N CYS A 47 -12.07 -7.37 12.62
CA CYS A 47 -10.69 -7.85 12.49
C CYS A 47 -10.14 -8.32 13.86
N VAL A 48 -9.03 -9.04 13.83
CA VAL A 48 -8.34 -9.53 15.03
C VAL A 48 -7.91 -8.39 15.95
N GLU A 49 -7.46 -7.29 15.35
CA GLU A 49 -7.18 -6.01 16.01
C GLU A 49 -7.85 -4.88 15.23
N ASP A 50 -7.81 -3.66 15.74
CA ASP A 50 -8.29 -2.50 15.00
C ASP A 50 -7.47 -2.27 13.71
N THR A 51 -8.10 -1.63 12.73
CA THR A 51 -7.52 -1.46 11.39
C THR A 51 -6.20 -0.67 11.41
N ALA A 52 -6.07 0.32 12.29
CA ALA A 52 -4.87 1.13 12.37
C ALA A 52 -3.70 0.33 12.93
N THR A 53 -3.94 -0.44 13.98
CA THR A 53 -2.98 -1.39 14.55
C THR A 53 -2.58 -2.43 13.51
N MET A 54 -3.54 -3.07 12.84
CA MET A 54 -3.22 -4.08 11.82
C MET A 54 -2.38 -3.53 10.66
N ARG A 55 -2.60 -2.29 10.25
CA ARG A 55 -1.78 -1.68 9.18
C ARG A 55 -0.33 -1.45 9.58
N ARG A 56 -0.06 -1.15 10.84
CA ARG A 56 1.29 -0.88 11.33
C ARG A 56 1.99 -2.13 11.83
N GLU A 57 1.28 -2.94 12.61
CA GLU A 57 1.89 -3.97 13.46
C GLU A 57 1.77 -5.40 12.87
N HIS A 58 0.95 -5.61 11.80
CA HIS A 58 0.77 -6.98 11.30
C HIS A 58 2.08 -7.68 10.87
N PRO A 59 3.13 -6.99 10.37
CA PRO A 59 4.38 -7.66 10.07
C PRO A 59 4.99 -8.31 11.32
N ASP A 60 5.02 -7.58 12.44
CA ASP A 60 5.59 -8.07 13.69
C ASP A 60 4.73 -9.16 14.32
N LEU A 61 3.41 -8.99 14.29
CA LEU A 61 2.47 -10.00 14.76
C LEU A 61 2.60 -11.33 14.00
N LEU A 62 2.75 -11.26 12.67
CA LEU A 62 2.95 -12.45 11.83
C LEU A 62 4.34 -13.05 12.02
N LEU A 63 5.38 -12.23 12.19
CA LEU A 63 6.74 -12.68 12.46
C LEU A 63 6.80 -13.44 13.79
N HIS A 64 6.25 -12.86 14.84
CA HIS A 64 6.17 -13.47 16.15
C HIS A 64 5.45 -14.83 16.11
N GLN A 65 4.27 -14.87 15.48
CA GLN A 65 3.51 -16.10 15.29
C GLN A 65 4.28 -17.17 14.50
N ARG A 66 5.00 -16.77 13.46
CA ARG A 66 5.86 -17.66 12.67
C ARG A 66 6.96 -18.26 13.54
N ASP A 67 7.64 -17.44 14.31
CA ASP A 67 8.75 -17.87 15.14
C ASP A 67 8.30 -18.84 16.24
N GLU A 68 7.19 -18.56 16.90
CA GLU A 68 6.58 -19.49 17.85
C GLU A 68 6.22 -20.83 17.20
N THR A 69 5.62 -20.77 16.00
CA THR A 69 5.22 -21.99 15.28
C THR A 69 6.44 -22.82 14.84
N MET A 70 7.44 -22.15 14.25
CA MET A 70 8.60 -22.83 13.67
C MET A 70 9.57 -23.36 14.71
N HIS A 71 9.78 -22.61 15.81
CA HIS A 71 10.77 -22.98 16.82
C HIS A 71 10.18 -23.74 18.00
N GLN A 72 8.91 -23.53 18.32
CA GLN A 72 8.27 -24.09 19.51
C GLN A 72 7.07 -24.99 19.19
N GLY A 73 6.65 -25.06 17.92
CA GLY A 73 5.47 -25.84 17.52
C GLY A 73 4.14 -25.23 18.00
N ILE A 74 4.15 -24.02 18.52
CA ILE A 74 2.95 -23.33 19.05
C ILE A 74 2.11 -22.82 17.90
N ARG A 75 0.86 -23.26 17.81
CA ARG A 75 -0.10 -22.87 16.77
C ARG A 75 -1.28 -22.15 17.39
N THR A 76 -1.17 -20.84 17.57
CA THR A 76 -2.28 -20.03 18.06
C THR A 76 -3.29 -19.73 16.96
N LYS A 77 -4.53 -19.46 17.35
CA LYS A 77 -5.58 -19.10 16.38
C LYS A 77 -5.58 -17.60 16.06
N LYS A 78 -5.16 -16.76 17.00
CA LYS A 78 -5.37 -15.30 16.96
C LYS A 78 -4.73 -14.64 15.73
N TYR A 79 -3.48 -14.97 15.42
CA TYR A 79 -2.76 -14.38 14.28
C TYR A 79 -2.42 -15.42 13.20
N SER A 80 -3.26 -16.42 13.07
CA SER A 80 -3.08 -17.47 12.08
C SER A 80 -3.21 -16.95 10.66
N LEU A 81 -2.15 -17.05 9.85
CA LEU A 81 -2.19 -16.68 8.42
C LEU A 81 -3.32 -17.41 7.67
N LYS A 82 -3.58 -18.69 8.01
CA LYS A 82 -4.69 -19.45 7.45
C LYS A 82 -6.05 -18.78 7.73
N ALA A 83 -6.26 -18.27 8.93
CA ALA A 83 -7.48 -17.58 9.30
C ALA A 83 -7.60 -16.22 8.58
N CYS A 84 -6.48 -15.49 8.46
CA CYS A 84 -6.43 -14.25 7.69
C CYS A 84 -6.83 -14.47 6.23
N VAL A 85 -6.25 -15.49 5.58
CA VAL A 85 -6.58 -15.87 4.19
C VAL A 85 -8.06 -16.27 4.07
N ALA A 86 -8.59 -17.02 5.02
CA ALA A 86 -9.99 -17.44 4.98
C ALA A 86 -10.99 -16.27 5.06
N CYS A 87 -10.62 -15.20 5.80
CA CYS A 87 -11.46 -14.00 5.92
C CYS A 87 -11.26 -13.02 4.77
N HIS A 88 -10.02 -12.87 4.29
CA HIS A 88 -9.65 -11.80 3.36
C HIS A 88 -9.55 -12.23 1.89
N ALA A 89 -9.71 -13.51 1.56
CA ALA A 89 -9.75 -13.96 0.17
C ALA A 89 -10.92 -13.32 -0.58
N SER A 90 -10.65 -12.83 -1.79
CA SER A 90 -11.66 -12.22 -2.65
C SER A 90 -12.78 -13.21 -2.97
N LYS A 91 -14.03 -12.78 -2.92
CA LYS A 91 -15.18 -13.61 -3.36
C LYS A 91 -15.13 -13.96 -4.84
N LYS A 92 -14.48 -13.13 -5.65
CA LYS A 92 -14.39 -13.35 -7.10
C LYS A 92 -13.29 -14.33 -7.48
N THR A 93 -12.12 -14.21 -6.85
CA THR A 93 -10.94 -15.01 -7.22
C THR A 93 -10.65 -16.13 -6.24
N GLY A 94 -11.24 -16.09 -5.06
CA GLY A 94 -10.94 -16.99 -3.96
C GLY A 94 -9.54 -16.81 -3.38
N SER A 95 -8.84 -15.72 -3.69
CA SER A 95 -7.43 -15.52 -3.34
C SER A 95 -7.20 -14.18 -2.66
N VAL A 96 -6.16 -14.10 -1.82
CA VAL A 96 -5.64 -12.83 -1.28
C VAL A 96 -4.58 -12.20 -2.20
N LEU A 97 -4.22 -12.90 -3.30
CA LEU A 97 -3.31 -12.43 -4.35
C LEU A 97 -4.09 -12.01 -5.60
N GLY A 98 -3.39 -11.35 -6.53
CA GLY A 98 -3.94 -10.79 -7.76
C GLY A 98 -4.24 -9.30 -7.64
N LYS A 99 -4.65 -8.68 -8.74
CA LYS A 99 -4.78 -7.21 -8.90
C LYS A 99 -5.56 -6.51 -7.78
N ASN A 100 -6.60 -7.13 -7.25
CA ASN A 100 -7.42 -6.61 -6.16
C ASN A 100 -7.35 -7.52 -4.92
N GLY A 101 -6.36 -8.41 -4.86
CA GLY A 101 -6.15 -9.29 -3.72
C GLY A 101 -5.77 -8.50 -2.49
N PHE A 102 -6.36 -8.84 -1.35
CA PHE A 102 -6.21 -8.10 -0.10
C PHE A 102 -4.75 -7.86 0.29
N CYS A 103 -3.93 -8.90 0.28
CA CYS A 103 -2.52 -8.77 0.63
C CYS A 103 -1.73 -8.07 -0.48
N GLN A 104 -1.89 -8.54 -1.72
CA GLN A 104 -1.07 -8.07 -2.84
C GLN A 104 -1.28 -6.59 -3.14
N SER A 105 -2.50 -6.09 -3.12
CA SER A 105 -2.79 -4.69 -3.45
C SER A 105 -2.07 -3.70 -2.53
N CYS A 106 -2.06 -3.97 -1.22
CA CYS A 106 -1.35 -3.11 -0.26
C CYS A 106 0.16 -3.27 -0.35
N HIS A 107 0.65 -4.51 -0.52
CA HIS A 107 2.08 -4.78 -0.59
C HIS A 107 2.72 -4.23 -1.89
N GLU A 108 2.02 -4.29 -3.02
CA GLU A 108 2.45 -3.64 -4.26
C GLU A 108 2.47 -2.11 -4.12
N TYR A 109 1.44 -1.54 -3.50
CA TYR A 109 1.38 -0.11 -3.23
C TYR A 109 2.54 0.37 -2.34
N ALA A 110 2.89 -0.41 -1.33
CA ALA A 110 3.98 -0.12 -0.40
C ALA A 110 5.36 -0.54 -0.94
N ALA A 111 5.44 -1.14 -2.13
CA ALA A 111 6.65 -1.73 -2.72
C ALA A 111 7.31 -2.78 -1.80
N VAL A 112 6.52 -3.53 -1.04
CA VAL A 112 6.97 -4.57 -0.12
C VAL A 112 6.69 -5.94 -0.71
N LYS A 113 7.72 -6.78 -0.81
CA LYS A 113 7.60 -8.15 -1.30
C LYS A 113 6.86 -9.04 -0.30
N ILE A 114 5.91 -9.84 -0.79
CA ILE A 114 5.27 -10.90 -0.01
C ILE A 114 5.97 -12.21 -0.32
N ASP A 115 6.58 -12.83 0.66
CA ASP A 115 7.22 -14.15 0.55
C ASP A 115 6.39 -15.27 1.21
N CYS A 116 5.38 -14.93 1.99
CA CYS A 116 4.53 -15.87 2.71
C CYS A 116 3.97 -16.99 1.81
N PHE A 117 3.59 -16.61 0.59
CA PHE A 117 2.92 -17.51 -0.36
C PHE A 117 3.87 -18.35 -1.22
N SER A 118 5.16 -18.32 -0.93
CA SER A 118 6.11 -19.33 -1.42
C SER A 118 5.92 -20.68 -0.70
N CYS A 119 5.36 -20.66 0.51
CA CYS A 119 5.10 -21.84 1.32
C CYS A 119 3.62 -22.01 1.70
N HIS A 120 2.88 -20.90 1.80
CA HIS A 120 1.47 -20.92 2.20
C HIS A 120 0.52 -20.77 1.01
N GLU A 121 -0.61 -21.48 1.06
CA GLU A 121 -1.66 -21.36 0.05
C GLU A 121 -2.36 -20.00 0.18
N PRO A 122 -2.46 -19.19 -0.90
CA PRO A 122 -3.12 -17.89 -0.87
C PRO A 122 -4.66 -17.98 -0.93
N ARG A 123 -5.20 -19.19 -0.96
CA ARG A 123 -6.62 -19.48 -0.99
C ARG A 123 -7.03 -20.22 0.27
N PRO A 124 -8.25 -19.96 0.80
CA PRO A 124 -8.76 -20.79 1.87
C PRO A 124 -8.93 -22.22 1.36
N LYS A 125 -8.51 -23.19 2.16
CA LYS A 125 -8.93 -24.57 1.90
C LYS A 125 -10.46 -24.61 1.99
N LEU A 126 -11.11 -24.91 0.90
CA LEU A 126 -12.51 -25.27 0.94
C LEU A 126 -12.61 -26.42 1.95
N ALA A 127 -13.50 -26.29 2.93
CA ALA A 127 -13.89 -27.43 3.72
C ALA A 127 -14.28 -28.50 2.69
N SER A 128 -13.55 -29.60 2.64
CA SER A 128 -13.95 -30.75 1.84
C SER A 128 -15.31 -31.14 2.36
N GLY A 129 -16.36 -30.66 1.67
CA GLY A 129 -17.72 -31.06 1.92
C GLY A 129 -17.73 -32.56 1.77
N GLY A 130 -17.98 -33.25 2.88
CA GLY A 130 -18.20 -34.68 2.83
C GLY A 130 -19.30 -34.94 1.82
N GLN A 131 -18.92 -35.53 0.71
CA GLN A 131 -19.84 -36.31 -0.08
C GLN A 131 -20.19 -37.51 0.80
N GLN A 132 -21.34 -37.42 1.44
CA GLN A 132 -22.10 -38.61 1.85
C GLN A 132 -23.07 -38.99 0.74
#